data_a816c05b48520d3bd4cf23ad7f66169d
#
_entry.id   a816c05b48520d3bd4cf23ad7f66169d
#
_cell.length_a   1.000
_cell.length_b   1.000
_cell.length_c   1.000
_cell.angle_alpha   90.00
_cell.angle_beta   90.00
_cell.angle_gamma   90.00
#
_symmetry.space_group_name_H-M   'P 1'
#
loop_
_entity.id
_entity.type
_entity.pdbx_description
1 polymer ?
#
loop_
_entity_poly.entity_id
_entity_poly.type
_entity_poly.pdbx_seq_one_letter_code
_entity_poly.pdbx_strand_id
1 'polypeptide(L)'
;MAVLVAEYRVKDFAAFREVFDSFGATRVERGATGHRLLRSTDDPDVVTVVMEFPSTGDARAFAADPERLQALDRAGVIERADEVMEEVEAATY
;
A
#
# COMPACT_ATOMS: atom_id res chain seq x y z
N MET A 1 13.33 -10.36 1.00
CA MET A 1 11.90 -10.03 0.78
C MET A 1 11.78 -8.60 0.35
N ALA A 2 10.93 -8.34 -0.62
CA ALA A 2 10.68 -6.99 -1.09
C ALA A 2 9.45 -6.40 -0.43
N VAL A 3 9.46 -5.09 -0.25
CA VAL A 3 8.30 -4.35 0.26
C VAL A 3 7.99 -3.19 -0.67
N LEU A 4 6.70 -2.89 -0.81
CA LEU A 4 6.23 -1.65 -1.42
C LEU A 4 5.77 -0.74 -0.29
N VAL A 5 6.44 0.39 -0.16
CA VAL A 5 6.06 1.42 0.81
C VAL A 5 5.32 2.50 0.05
N ALA A 6 4.04 2.68 0.36
CA ALA A 6 3.18 3.63 -0.33
C ALA A 6 2.63 4.63 0.67
N GLU A 7 2.96 5.91 0.48
CA GLU A 7 2.43 6.99 1.29
C GLU A 7 1.37 7.74 0.50
N TYR A 8 0.20 7.93 1.12
CA TYR A 8 -0.93 8.57 0.48
C TYR A 8 -1.46 9.73 1.30
N ARG A 9 -1.84 10.80 0.61
CA ARG A 9 -2.77 11.78 1.16
C ARG A 9 -4.15 11.46 0.62
N VAL A 10 -5.14 11.33 1.51
CA VAL A 10 -6.50 10.94 1.13
C VAL A 10 -7.50 12.05 1.48
N LYS A 11 -8.63 12.06 0.79
CA LYS A 11 -9.72 13.01 1.05
C LYS A 11 -10.44 12.70 2.36
N ASP A 12 -10.64 11.40 2.63
CA ASP A 12 -11.35 10.91 3.79
C ASP A 12 -10.85 9.50 4.12
N PHE A 13 -10.36 9.30 5.34
CA PHE A 13 -9.78 8.03 5.74
C PHE A 13 -10.80 6.88 5.72
N ALA A 14 -12.04 7.13 6.16
CA ALA A 14 -13.05 6.07 6.20
C ALA A 14 -13.38 5.57 4.79
N ALA A 15 -13.52 6.48 3.83
CA ALA A 15 -13.75 6.12 2.44
C ALA A 15 -12.55 5.38 1.84
N PHE A 16 -11.33 5.83 2.14
CA PHE A 16 -10.11 5.12 1.74
C PHE A 16 -10.10 3.70 2.29
N ARG A 17 -10.38 3.54 3.58
CA ARG A 17 -10.36 2.24 4.25
C ARG A 17 -11.33 1.25 3.63
N GLU A 18 -12.49 1.71 3.24
CA GLU A 18 -13.51 0.86 2.61
C GLU A 18 -13.00 0.28 1.28
N VAL A 19 -12.41 1.12 0.43
CA VAL A 19 -11.85 0.66 -0.86
C VAL A 19 -10.62 -0.20 -0.62
N PHE A 20 -9.75 0.18 0.32
CA PHE A 20 -8.57 -0.60 0.68
C PHE A 20 -8.95 -2.02 1.09
N ASP A 21 -9.95 -2.16 1.94
CA ASP A 21 -10.41 -3.47 2.41
C ASP A 21 -11.01 -4.29 1.26
N SER A 22 -11.80 -3.67 0.38
CA SER A 22 -12.42 -4.36 -0.75
C SER A 22 -11.40 -4.85 -1.78
N PHE A 23 -10.20 -4.25 -1.82
CA PHE A 23 -9.12 -4.63 -2.74
C PHE A 23 -8.24 -5.77 -2.20
N GLY A 24 -8.53 -6.30 -1.00
CA GLY A 24 -7.71 -7.28 -0.32
C GLY A 24 -7.43 -8.54 -1.12
N ALA A 25 -8.46 -9.13 -1.73
CA ALA A 25 -8.31 -10.34 -2.54
C ALA A 25 -7.39 -10.08 -3.76
N THR A 26 -7.51 -8.93 -4.38
CA THR A 26 -6.66 -8.56 -5.53
C THR A 26 -5.20 -8.42 -5.11
N ARG A 27 -4.94 -7.81 -3.94
CA ARG A 27 -3.57 -7.74 -3.41
C ARG A 27 -2.94 -9.13 -3.29
N VAL A 28 -3.69 -10.07 -2.72
CA VAL A 28 -3.21 -11.45 -2.56
C VAL A 28 -2.96 -12.10 -3.91
N GLU A 29 -3.87 -11.96 -4.87
CA GLU A 29 -3.69 -12.48 -6.23
C GLU A 29 -2.45 -11.95 -6.92
N ARG A 30 -2.08 -10.69 -6.64
CA ARG A 30 -0.89 -10.06 -7.22
C ARG A 30 0.40 -10.40 -6.47
N GLY A 31 0.32 -11.25 -5.44
CA GLY A 31 1.48 -11.78 -4.75
C GLY A 31 1.81 -11.15 -3.41
N ALA A 32 0.99 -10.23 -2.92
CA ALA A 32 1.20 -9.67 -1.59
C ALA A 32 1.04 -10.77 -0.53
N THR A 33 2.01 -10.90 0.36
CA THR A 33 2.03 -11.89 1.42
C THR A 33 1.63 -11.31 2.78
N GLY A 34 1.61 -10.00 2.90
CA GLY A 34 1.20 -9.31 4.10
C GLY A 34 1.22 -7.81 3.90
N HIS A 35 0.64 -7.08 4.83
CA HIS A 35 0.69 -5.63 4.80
C HIS A 35 0.53 -5.05 6.19
N ARG A 36 0.94 -3.80 6.34
CA ARG A 36 0.65 -2.97 7.50
C ARG A 36 0.09 -1.66 7.00
N LEU A 37 -0.99 -1.20 7.63
CA LEU A 37 -1.60 0.08 7.35
C LEU A 37 -1.34 1.00 8.53
N LEU A 38 -0.67 2.10 8.26
CA LEU A 38 -0.27 3.08 9.26
C LEU A 38 -0.95 4.41 8.96
N ARG A 39 -1.26 5.14 10.00
CA ARG A 39 -1.91 6.44 9.87
C ARG A 39 -1.09 7.45 10.67
N SER A 40 -0.82 8.61 10.08
CA SER A 40 -0.10 9.67 10.79
C SER A 40 -0.85 10.08 12.06
N THR A 41 -0.10 10.24 13.15
CA THR A 41 -0.68 10.71 14.40
C THR A 41 -1.00 12.20 14.37
N ASP A 42 -0.34 12.95 13.48
CA ASP A 42 -0.49 14.40 13.39
C ASP A 42 -1.49 14.83 12.31
N ASP A 43 -1.64 14.01 11.27
CA ASP A 43 -2.54 14.30 10.15
C ASP A 43 -3.32 13.03 9.79
N PRO A 44 -4.62 12.96 10.15
CA PRO A 44 -5.42 11.75 9.91
C PRO A 44 -5.66 11.44 8.43
N ASP A 45 -5.36 12.37 7.53
CA ASP A 45 -5.51 12.17 6.08
C ASP A 45 -4.23 11.70 5.41
N VAL A 46 -3.18 11.44 6.17
CA VAL A 46 -1.92 10.86 5.68
C VAL A 46 -1.82 9.41 6.17
N VAL A 47 -1.70 8.49 5.23
CA VAL A 47 -1.60 7.06 5.52
C VAL A 47 -0.40 6.45 4.79
N THR A 48 0.18 5.40 5.38
CA THR A 48 1.27 4.64 4.77
C THR A 48 0.89 3.18 4.77
N VAL A 49 1.05 2.53 3.62
CA VAL A 49 0.86 1.09 3.50
C VAL A 49 2.21 0.46 3.22
N VAL A 50 2.58 -0.53 4.01
CA VAL A 50 3.78 -1.33 3.78
C VAL A 50 3.30 -2.72 3.36
N MET A 51 3.52 -3.09 2.10
CA MET A 51 3.09 -4.37 1.54
C MET A 51 4.30 -5.25 1.26
N GLU A 52 4.20 -6.52 1.64
CA GLU A 52 5.27 -7.49 1.46
C GLU A 52 5.02 -8.35 0.23
N PHE A 53 6.10 -8.59 -0.54
CA PHE A 53 6.07 -9.41 -1.75
C PHE A 53 7.25 -10.38 -1.76
N PRO A 54 7.12 -11.55 -2.44
CA PRO A 54 8.22 -12.52 -2.54
C PRO A 54 9.42 -11.97 -3.30
N SER A 55 9.21 -11.05 -4.25
CA SER A 55 10.27 -10.52 -5.09
C SER A 55 10.09 -9.03 -5.37
N THR A 56 11.20 -8.39 -5.73
CA THR A 56 11.20 -7.00 -6.20
C THR A 56 10.35 -6.85 -7.47
N GLY A 57 10.41 -7.84 -8.36
CA GLY A 57 9.60 -7.83 -9.59
C GLY A 57 8.11 -7.80 -9.32
N ASP A 58 7.64 -8.61 -8.37
CA ASP A 58 6.22 -8.62 -7.98
C ASP A 58 5.80 -7.29 -7.36
N ALA A 59 6.66 -6.72 -6.50
CA ALA A 59 6.39 -5.43 -5.88
C ALA A 59 6.29 -4.31 -6.93
N ARG A 60 7.20 -4.30 -7.89
CA ARG A 60 7.18 -3.29 -8.97
C ARG A 60 5.99 -3.46 -9.89
N ALA A 61 5.63 -4.70 -10.22
CA ALA A 61 4.46 -4.97 -11.05
C ALA A 61 3.18 -4.49 -10.36
N PHE A 62 3.05 -4.73 -9.06
CA PHE A 62 1.89 -4.26 -8.30
C PHE A 62 1.86 -2.73 -8.22
N ALA A 63 2.99 -2.08 -8.03
CA ALA A 63 3.06 -0.63 -7.99
C ALA A 63 2.53 0.01 -9.29
N ALA A 64 2.77 -0.63 -10.43
CA ALA A 64 2.35 -0.16 -11.74
C ALA A 64 1.01 -0.75 -12.21
N ASP A 65 0.38 -1.62 -11.42
CA ASP A 65 -0.86 -2.31 -11.80
C ASP A 65 -2.00 -1.32 -12.05
N PRO A 66 -2.61 -1.30 -13.25
CA PRO A 66 -3.70 -0.39 -13.57
C PRO A 66 -4.92 -0.54 -12.64
N GLU A 67 -5.23 -1.76 -12.18
CA GLU A 67 -6.34 -1.97 -11.25
C GLU A 67 -6.07 -1.31 -9.90
N ARG A 68 -4.81 -1.38 -9.43
CA ARG A 68 -4.41 -0.67 -8.21
C ARG A 68 -4.57 0.84 -8.37
N LEU A 69 -4.08 1.39 -9.47
CA LEU A 69 -4.15 2.83 -9.71
C LEU A 69 -5.60 3.32 -9.80
N GLN A 70 -6.48 2.55 -10.42
CA GLN A 70 -7.91 2.85 -10.45
C GLN A 70 -8.52 2.77 -9.06
N ALA A 71 -8.15 1.77 -8.26
CA ALA A 71 -8.64 1.63 -6.89
C ALA A 71 -8.21 2.81 -6.02
N LEU A 72 -6.97 3.28 -6.16
CA LEU A 72 -6.48 4.45 -5.43
C LEU A 72 -7.28 5.71 -5.76
N ASP A 73 -7.65 5.88 -7.04
CA ASP A 73 -8.50 6.99 -7.45
C ASP A 73 -9.88 6.91 -6.80
N ARG A 74 -10.51 5.73 -6.83
CA ARG A 74 -11.80 5.51 -6.15
C ARG A 74 -11.72 5.71 -4.64
N ALA A 75 -10.57 5.41 -4.06
CA ALA A 75 -10.33 5.56 -2.62
C ALA A 75 -10.13 7.02 -2.18
N GLY A 76 -10.07 7.94 -3.13
CA GLY A 76 -9.86 9.35 -2.84
C GLY A 76 -8.42 9.73 -2.54
N VAL A 77 -7.47 8.99 -3.08
CA VAL A 77 -6.04 9.34 -2.95
C VAL A 77 -5.75 10.57 -3.80
N ILE A 78 -5.26 11.63 -3.16
CA ILE A 78 -4.96 12.92 -3.79
C ILE A 78 -3.49 13.01 -4.18
N GLU A 79 -2.61 12.49 -3.32
CA GLU A 79 -1.16 12.48 -3.53
C GLU A 79 -0.64 11.10 -3.17
N ARG A 80 0.38 10.66 -3.89
CA ARG A 80 0.95 9.33 -3.72
C ARG A 80 2.46 9.36 -3.90
N ALA A 81 3.16 8.64 -3.02
CA ALA A 81 4.57 8.36 -3.18
C ALA A 81 4.79 6.87 -2.94
N ASP A 82 5.28 6.17 -3.95
CA ASP A 82 5.55 4.73 -3.90
C ASP A 82 7.06 4.49 -3.94
N GLU A 83 7.54 3.56 -3.12
CA GLU A 83 8.93 3.13 -3.17
C GLU A 83 9.00 1.63 -2.94
N VAL A 84 9.72 0.93 -3.83
CA VAL A 84 10.01 -0.49 -3.66
C VAL A 84 11.34 -0.60 -2.93
N MET A 85 11.35 -1.31 -1.81
CA MET A 85 12.51 -1.47 -0.94
C MET A 85 12.80 -2.95 -0.71
N GLU A 86 14.04 -3.25 -0.39
CA GLU A 86 14.45 -4.57 0.05
C GLU A 86 14.52 -4.57 1.59
N GLU A 87 13.89 -5.57 2.22
CA GLU A 87 14.01 -5.72 3.65
C GLU A 87 15.38 -6.30 3.98
N VAL A 88 16.23 -5.52 4.62
CA VAL A 88 17.59 -5.92 4.98
C VAL A 88 17.61 -6.65 6.32
N GLU A 89 16.79 -6.20 7.25
CA GLU A 89 16.71 -6.79 8.59
C GLU A 89 15.35 -6.49 9.22
N ALA A 90 14.82 -7.46 9.95
CA ALA A 90 13.70 -7.29 10.85
C ALA A 90 14.07 -7.88 12.19
N ALA A 91 13.81 -7.14 13.26
CA ALA A 91 14.13 -7.58 14.62
C ALA A 91 13.01 -7.21 15.58
N THR A 92 12.91 -7.99 16.66
CA THR A 92 11.98 -7.71 17.77
C THR A 92 12.81 -7.47 19.04
N TYR A 93 12.44 -6.42 19.75
CA TYR A 93 13.13 -6.06 21.01
C TYR A 93 12.29 -6.45 22.21
#